data_19cb9302866e9e4c87b283f9d337edf6
#
_entry.id   19cb9302866e9e4c87b283f9d337edf6
#
_cell.length_a   1.000
_cell.length_b   1.000
_cell.length_c   1.000
_cell.angle_alpha   90.00
_cell.angle_beta   90.00
_cell.angle_gamma   90.00
#
_symmetry.space_group_name_H-M   'P 1'
#
loop_
_entity.id
_entity.type
_entity.pdbx_description
1 polymer ?
#
loop_
_entity_poly.entity_id
_entity_poly.type
_entity_poly.pdbx_seq_one_letter_code
_entity_poly.pdbx_strand_id
1 'polypeptide(L)'
;GTYQFTMAISPLDCMGCGVCIGVCPVNALSMVPQEGELKQQDVFNYCVAEVSEKKDMQDNTVKGSQFKQPMLEFSGSCAGCAETSYARLVTQLFGDRMYISNATGCSSIWGGPAATSPYCANKEGHGPAWCNSLFEDNAEHGLGMYIGQNKIRQDLAEETRQLIAVEWARPELKAAAQAWLDTMEDGEANAEAARAFVKALEDSICTVDELAAVPQFAEHAAELKAKGALFCDCAACTIAADLLSKKEYLAKKSMWIFGGDGWAYDIGYGGLDHVIASKQDVNIFVFDTEVYSNTGGQASKASNIGQVAQFAAAGKEVKKKSLAEIAMQYGYVYVAQVAMGANPAQTIKAITEAEAYHGPSLIIGYSPCEMHSIKGGMMNCQKEMKRAVDCGYWNLFRFNPAAPVGQRFSMDSKAPAGGYQEFL
;
A
#
# COMPACT_ATOMS: atom_id res chain seq x y z
N GLY A 1 19.18 22.66 -1.89
CA GLY A 1 19.44 21.88 -0.69
C GLY A 1 20.78 21.13 -0.81
N THR A 2 21.47 20.97 0.26
CA THR A 2 22.82 20.40 0.32
C THR A 2 22.79 19.04 1.02
N TYR A 3 21.94 18.12 0.55
CA TYR A 3 22.00 16.76 1.05
C TYR A 3 23.10 15.97 0.33
N GLN A 4 23.84 15.16 1.09
CA GLN A 4 24.73 14.17 0.50
C GLN A 4 23.96 12.89 0.25
N PHE A 5 24.09 12.35 -0.96
CA PHE A 5 23.47 11.09 -1.34
C PHE A 5 24.40 9.93 -0.97
N THR A 6 23.82 8.93 -0.32
CA THR A 6 24.49 7.64 -0.05
C THR A 6 23.54 6.52 -0.48
N MET A 7 24.06 5.51 -1.15
CA MET A 7 23.37 4.25 -1.41
C MET A 7 23.93 3.21 -0.43
N ALA A 8 23.13 2.86 0.57
CA ALA A 8 23.48 1.80 1.51
C ALA A 8 22.82 0.48 1.09
N ILE A 9 23.53 -0.60 1.28
CA ILE A 9 23.08 -1.97 1.02
C ILE A 9 23.28 -2.78 2.28
N SER A 10 22.33 -3.65 2.64
CA SER A 10 22.52 -4.65 3.68
C SER A 10 23.18 -5.90 3.09
N PRO A 11 24.46 -6.18 3.33
CA PRO A 11 25.10 -7.39 2.83
C PRO A 11 24.49 -8.67 3.40
N LEU A 12 23.99 -8.63 4.63
CA LEU A 12 23.41 -9.81 5.30
C LEU A 12 22.06 -10.21 4.70
N ASP A 13 21.31 -9.25 4.13
CA ASP A 13 19.98 -9.49 3.60
C ASP A 13 19.93 -9.54 2.07
N CYS A 14 21.03 -9.13 1.40
CA CYS A 14 21.11 -9.15 -0.06
C CYS A 14 21.14 -10.58 -0.59
N MET A 15 20.08 -10.97 -1.33
CA MET A 15 19.98 -12.32 -1.94
C MET A 15 20.75 -12.47 -3.26
N GLY A 16 21.50 -11.44 -3.70
CA GLY A 16 22.34 -11.54 -4.89
C GLY A 16 21.60 -11.66 -6.23
N CYS A 17 20.36 -11.22 -6.33
CA CYS A 17 19.52 -11.40 -7.53
C CYS A 17 20.00 -10.64 -8.77
N GLY A 18 20.86 -9.62 -8.64
CA GLY A 18 21.44 -8.86 -9.74
C GLY A 18 20.52 -7.86 -10.44
N VAL A 19 19.27 -7.69 -10.03
CA VAL A 19 18.32 -6.74 -10.64
C VAL A 19 18.86 -5.32 -10.63
N CYS A 20 19.44 -4.87 -9.52
CA CYS A 20 20.03 -3.53 -9.37
C CYS A 20 21.17 -3.27 -10.39
N ILE A 21 21.99 -4.28 -10.67
CA ILE A 21 23.04 -4.23 -11.71
C ILE A 21 22.39 -4.17 -13.07
N GLY A 22 21.40 -5.04 -13.31
CA GLY A 22 20.68 -5.13 -14.57
C GLY A 22 20.02 -3.83 -15.01
N VAL A 23 19.55 -3.00 -14.06
CA VAL A 23 18.86 -1.72 -14.36
C VAL A 23 19.75 -0.48 -14.24
N CYS A 24 20.98 -0.61 -13.74
CA CYS A 24 21.89 0.54 -13.58
C CYS A 24 22.31 1.11 -14.93
N PRO A 25 21.91 2.35 -15.30
CA PRO A 25 22.12 2.88 -16.64
C PRO A 25 23.59 3.22 -16.92
N VAL A 26 24.40 3.33 -15.89
CA VAL A 26 25.83 3.72 -15.98
C VAL A 26 26.77 2.61 -15.50
N ASN A 27 26.24 1.40 -15.24
CA ASN A 27 26.99 0.23 -14.78
C ASN A 27 27.87 0.52 -13.53
N ALA A 28 27.33 1.31 -12.59
CA ALA A 28 28.04 1.70 -11.38
C ALA A 28 28.01 0.64 -10.27
N LEU A 29 27.22 -0.42 -10.44
CA LEU A 29 27.04 -1.49 -9.48
C LEU A 29 27.66 -2.78 -9.98
N SER A 30 28.25 -3.56 -9.08
CA SER A 30 28.80 -4.89 -9.35
C SER A 30 28.52 -5.84 -8.19
N MET A 31 28.43 -7.14 -8.48
CA MET A 31 28.38 -8.17 -7.45
C MET A 31 29.81 -8.48 -6.99
N VAL A 32 29.99 -8.57 -5.69
CA VAL A 32 31.24 -8.93 -5.05
C VAL A 32 30.99 -9.98 -3.96
N PRO A 33 31.98 -10.74 -3.50
CA PRO A 33 31.82 -11.64 -2.38
C PRO A 33 31.39 -10.88 -1.10
N GLN A 34 30.40 -11.44 -0.41
CA GLN A 34 29.78 -10.81 0.78
C GLN A 34 30.79 -10.56 1.89
N GLU A 35 31.72 -11.47 2.10
CA GLU A 35 32.67 -11.45 3.21
C GLU A 35 33.55 -10.18 3.23
N GLY A 36 33.83 -9.60 2.05
CA GLY A 36 34.58 -8.36 1.91
C GLY A 36 33.80 -7.11 2.28
N GLU A 37 32.44 -7.20 2.28
CA GLU A 37 31.55 -6.04 2.41
C GLU A 37 30.76 -6.01 3.73
N LEU A 38 30.98 -6.92 4.66
CA LEU A 38 30.24 -7.01 5.93
C LEU A 38 30.21 -5.70 6.74
N LYS A 39 31.25 -4.87 6.65
CA LYS A 39 31.32 -3.54 7.28
C LYS A 39 30.25 -2.56 6.74
N GLN A 40 29.69 -2.81 5.55
CA GLN A 40 28.62 -2.00 4.98
C GLN A 40 27.30 -2.22 5.73
N GLN A 41 27.17 -3.32 6.51
CA GLN A 41 26.00 -3.54 7.36
C GLN A 41 25.87 -2.44 8.42
N ASP A 42 26.96 -2.00 9.01
CA ASP A 42 26.93 -0.92 10.00
C ASP A 42 26.48 0.41 9.37
N VAL A 43 26.90 0.67 8.13
CA VAL A 43 26.45 1.85 7.36
C VAL A 43 24.95 1.77 7.07
N PHE A 44 24.47 0.60 6.66
CA PHE A 44 23.03 0.39 6.40
C PHE A 44 22.22 0.59 7.68
N ASN A 45 22.63 -0.04 8.77
CA ASN A 45 21.98 0.08 10.08
C ASN A 45 21.93 1.53 10.57
N TYR A 46 23.02 2.28 10.41
CA TYR A 46 23.06 3.71 10.72
C TYR A 46 22.09 4.51 9.86
N CYS A 47 22.03 4.26 8.55
CA CYS A 47 21.11 4.95 7.66
C CYS A 47 19.64 4.70 8.05
N VAL A 48 19.31 3.48 8.43
CA VAL A 48 17.94 3.13 8.86
C VAL A 48 17.60 3.75 10.23
N ALA A 49 18.56 3.66 11.21
CA ALA A 49 18.30 4.09 12.58
C ALA A 49 18.32 5.62 12.76
N GLU A 50 19.31 6.30 12.15
CA GLU A 50 19.66 7.69 12.50
C GLU A 50 19.25 8.71 11.42
N VAL A 51 19.22 8.30 10.14
CA VAL A 51 18.90 9.24 9.06
C VAL A 51 17.40 9.49 9.04
N SER A 52 17.01 10.77 9.16
CA SER A 52 15.60 11.18 9.07
C SER A 52 15.14 11.33 7.63
N GLU A 53 13.86 11.06 7.37
CA GLU A 53 13.23 11.41 6.09
C GLU A 53 13.34 12.91 5.79
N LYS A 54 13.46 13.23 4.50
CA LYS A 54 13.52 14.62 4.02
C LYS A 54 12.15 15.05 3.51
N LYS A 55 11.46 15.89 4.27
CA LYS A 55 10.10 16.37 3.96
C LYS A 55 10.00 17.25 2.71
N ASP A 56 11.12 17.77 2.22
CA ASP A 56 11.19 18.58 1.00
C ASP A 56 11.32 17.77 -0.29
N MET A 57 11.37 16.44 -0.19
CA MET A 57 11.35 15.53 -1.33
C MET A 57 9.89 15.21 -1.73
N GLN A 58 9.57 15.41 -3.02
CA GLN A 58 8.25 15.05 -3.55
C GLN A 58 8.16 13.53 -3.70
N ASP A 59 7.42 12.87 -2.82
CA ASP A 59 7.29 11.40 -2.74
C ASP A 59 6.52 10.78 -3.92
N ASN A 60 5.68 11.54 -4.60
CA ASN A 60 4.97 11.13 -5.81
C ASN A 60 5.82 11.19 -7.09
N THR A 61 7.13 11.31 -6.96
CA THR A 61 8.09 11.26 -8.08
C THR A 61 9.00 10.03 -7.98
N VAL A 62 9.57 9.60 -9.12
CA VAL A 62 10.48 8.44 -9.16
C VAL A 62 11.65 8.61 -8.20
N LYS A 63 12.24 9.81 -8.15
CA LYS A 63 13.37 10.10 -7.25
C LYS A 63 12.91 10.21 -5.79
N GLY A 64 11.87 10.99 -5.54
CA GLY A 64 11.43 11.31 -4.18
C GLY A 64 10.85 10.12 -3.45
N SER A 65 10.09 9.24 -4.13
CA SER A 65 9.55 8.02 -3.51
C SER A 65 10.64 7.11 -2.93
N GLN A 66 11.84 7.11 -3.51
CA GLN A 66 12.95 6.27 -3.06
C GLN A 66 13.68 6.82 -1.82
N PHE A 67 13.33 8.02 -1.35
CA PHE A 67 13.79 8.55 -0.06
C PHE A 67 12.80 8.31 1.08
N LYS A 68 11.64 7.75 0.78
CA LYS A 68 10.73 7.23 1.79
C LYS A 68 11.20 5.87 2.29
N GLN A 69 11.03 5.62 3.58
CA GLN A 69 11.32 4.31 4.15
C GLN A 69 10.39 3.26 3.52
N PRO A 70 10.93 2.20 2.90
CA PRO A 70 10.11 1.07 2.50
C PRO A 70 9.65 0.30 3.74
N MET A 71 8.38 -0.07 3.78
CA MET A 71 7.83 -0.89 4.86
C MET A 71 7.56 -2.33 4.40
N LEU A 72 8.21 -2.72 3.32
CA LEU A 72 8.41 -4.08 2.85
C LEU A 72 9.84 -4.20 2.34
N GLU A 73 10.65 -5.00 3.03
CA GLU A 73 12.05 -5.23 2.68
C GLU A 73 12.45 -6.69 2.94
N PHE A 74 13.41 -7.17 2.16
CA PHE A 74 14.01 -8.50 2.35
C PHE A 74 13.02 -9.65 2.38
N SER A 75 12.08 -9.62 1.44
CA SER A 75 11.05 -10.67 1.32
C SER A 75 11.69 -12.01 0.93
N GLY A 76 11.10 -13.11 1.39
CA GLY A 76 11.47 -14.48 0.99
C GLY A 76 10.98 -14.89 -0.42
N SER A 77 10.82 -13.94 -1.34
CA SER A 77 10.42 -14.19 -2.73
C SER A 77 11.54 -14.80 -3.55
N CYS A 78 11.21 -15.28 -4.75
CA CYS A 78 12.21 -15.65 -5.74
C CYS A 78 13.15 -14.47 -6.00
N ALA A 79 14.45 -14.76 -6.21
CA ALA A 79 15.44 -13.74 -6.50
C ALA A 79 15.07 -12.94 -7.76
N GLY A 80 14.83 -11.64 -7.63
CA GLY A 80 14.39 -10.78 -8.73
C GLY A 80 12.89 -10.79 -9.00
N CYS A 81 12.06 -11.29 -8.08
CA CYS A 81 10.60 -11.28 -8.21
C CYS A 81 10.05 -9.88 -8.51
N ALA A 82 9.22 -9.78 -9.53
CA ALA A 82 8.65 -8.50 -9.96
C ALA A 82 7.53 -8.00 -9.03
N GLU A 83 6.76 -8.90 -8.40
CA GLU A 83 5.63 -8.55 -7.52
C GLU A 83 6.08 -7.67 -6.35
N THR A 84 7.19 -8.05 -5.69
CA THR A 84 7.69 -7.35 -4.50
C THR A 84 8.09 -5.91 -4.77
N SER A 85 8.48 -5.58 -6.01
CA SER A 85 8.81 -4.20 -6.38
C SER A 85 7.61 -3.28 -6.34
N TYR A 86 6.43 -3.75 -6.75
CA TYR A 86 5.18 -3.01 -6.64
C TYR A 86 4.72 -2.86 -5.19
N ALA A 87 4.67 -3.97 -4.45
CA ALA A 87 4.26 -3.96 -3.05
C ALA A 87 5.16 -3.03 -2.21
N ARG A 88 6.48 -3.07 -2.43
CA ARG A 88 7.45 -2.17 -1.79
C ARG A 88 7.13 -0.71 -2.08
N LEU A 89 6.89 -0.35 -3.34
CA LEU A 89 6.56 1.03 -3.72
C LEU A 89 5.27 1.52 -3.05
N VAL A 90 4.22 0.68 -3.01
CA VAL A 90 2.97 1.04 -2.33
C VAL A 90 3.21 1.30 -0.84
N THR A 91 4.05 0.48 -0.18
CA THR A 91 4.41 0.70 1.23
C THR A 91 5.26 1.94 1.45
N GLN A 92 6.10 2.35 0.49
CA GLN A 92 6.84 3.62 0.58
C GLN A 92 5.91 4.84 0.55
N LEU A 93 4.80 4.74 -0.17
CA LEU A 93 3.85 5.83 -0.33
C LEU A 93 2.83 5.90 0.83
N PHE A 94 2.36 4.76 1.32
CA PHE A 94 1.20 4.71 2.23
C PHE A 94 1.37 3.78 3.44
N GLY A 95 2.54 3.16 3.61
CA GLY A 95 2.76 2.06 4.54
C GLY A 95 2.42 2.37 6.00
N ASP A 96 2.57 3.62 6.44
CA ASP A 96 2.30 4.08 7.81
C ASP A 96 0.81 3.95 8.22
N ARG A 97 -0.09 3.89 7.26
CA ARG A 97 -1.56 3.81 7.48
C ARG A 97 -2.24 2.74 6.65
N MET A 98 -1.47 1.80 6.12
CA MET A 98 -1.93 0.82 5.13
C MET A 98 -2.53 -0.42 5.79
N TYR A 99 -3.67 -0.88 5.29
CA TYR A 99 -4.21 -2.20 5.52
C TYR A 99 -4.16 -3.03 4.24
N ILE A 100 -3.73 -4.27 4.36
CA ILE A 100 -3.55 -5.18 3.23
C ILE A 100 -4.37 -6.45 3.47
N SER A 101 -5.36 -6.70 2.60
CA SER A 101 -5.96 -8.00 2.42
C SER A 101 -5.24 -8.72 1.29
N ASN A 102 -4.70 -9.88 1.55
CA ASN A 102 -3.85 -10.59 0.60
C ASN A 102 -4.44 -11.94 0.20
N ALA A 103 -4.55 -12.23 -1.11
CA ALA A 103 -4.96 -13.52 -1.60
C ALA A 103 -3.85 -14.57 -1.41
N THR A 104 -4.20 -15.77 -0.99
CA THR A 104 -3.27 -16.89 -0.94
C THR A 104 -2.62 -17.10 -2.32
N GLY A 105 -1.30 -17.16 -2.36
CA GLY A 105 -0.48 -17.26 -3.57
C GLY A 105 0.97 -16.88 -3.29
N CYS A 106 1.73 -16.44 -4.31
CA CYS A 106 3.11 -15.98 -4.11
C CYS A 106 3.20 -14.87 -3.07
N SER A 107 2.28 -13.92 -3.10
CA SER A 107 2.27 -12.79 -2.17
C SER A 107 2.03 -13.19 -0.71
N SER A 108 1.37 -14.32 -0.44
CA SER A 108 1.28 -14.89 0.91
C SER A 108 2.56 -15.60 1.33
N ILE A 109 3.26 -16.24 0.39
CA ILE A 109 4.52 -16.95 0.68
C ILE A 109 5.63 -15.96 1.01
N TRP A 110 5.81 -14.90 0.24
CA TRP A 110 6.85 -13.91 0.54
C TRP A 110 6.42 -12.87 1.58
N GLY A 111 5.11 -12.68 1.85
CA GLY A 111 4.57 -11.68 2.79
C GLY A 111 4.09 -12.23 4.13
N GLY A 112 3.79 -13.52 4.22
CA GLY A 112 2.93 -14.07 5.24
C GLY A 112 3.51 -14.82 6.44
N PRO A 113 4.68 -15.47 6.41
CA PRO A 113 5.17 -16.16 7.60
C PRO A 113 5.49 -15.16 8.71
N ALA A 114 4.75 -15.22 9.83
CA ALA A 114 4.85 -14.24 10.91
C ALA A 114 6.29 -14.06 11.44
N ALA A 115 7.07 -15.14 11.46
CA ALA A 115 8.46 -15.11 11.91
C ALA A 115 9.44 -14.46 10.90
N THR A 116 9.05 -14.35 9.63
CA THR A 116 9.89 -13.85 8.54
C THR A 116 9.16 -12.84 7.66
N SER A 117 8.10 -12.21 8.17
CA SER A 117 7.35 -11.21 7.43
C SER A 117 8.27 -10.05 7.01
N PRO A 118 8.27 -9.67 5.73
CA PRO A 118 9.07 -8.55 5.23
C PRO A 118 8.42 -7.20 5.53
N TYR A 119 7.19 -7.18 6.00
CA TYR A 119 6.51 -5.96 6.40
C TYR A 119 7.03 -5.47 7.74
N CYS A 120 7.35 -4.19 7.83
CA CYS A 120 7.90 -3.56 9.02
C CYS A 120 7.20 -2.23 9.32
N ALA A 121 7.49 -1.69 10.51
CA ALA A 121 7.00 -0.39 10.95
C ALA A 121 8.09 0.68 10.83
N ASN A 122 7.66 1.94 10.77
CA ASN A 122 8.53 3.10 10.86
C ASN A 122 8.98 3.35 12.33
N LYS A 123 9.75 4.41 12.56
CA LYS A 123 10.28 4.77 13.89
C LYS A 123 9.19 5.13 14.90
N GLU A 124 8.02 5.56 14.44
CA GLU A 124 6.84 5.86 15.24
C GLU A 124 6.00 4.60 15.58
N GLY A 125 6.42 3.43 15.09
CA GLY A 125 5.71 2.16 15.31
C GLY A 125 4.52 1.94 14.37
N HIS A 126 4.37 2.74 13.31
CA HIS A 126 3.32 2.59 12.30
C HIS A 126 3.84 1.81 11.10
N GLY A 127 3.03 0.89 10.60
CA GLY A 127 3.36 0.08 9.43
C GLY A 127 2.13 -0.64 8.88
N PRO A 128 2.28 -1.37 7.75
CA PRO A 128 1.16 -2.09 7.15
C PRO A 128 0.58 -3.15 8.09
N ALA A 129 -0.74 -3.14 8.24
CA ALA A 129 -1.48 -4.24 8.84
C ALA A 129 -1.82 -5.24 7.72
N TRP A 130 -1.16 -6.39 7.73
CA TRP A 130 -1.30 -7.41 6.69
C TRP A 130 -2.11 -8.60 7.21
N CYS A 131 -3.07 -9.06 6.39
CA CYS A 131 -3.86 -10.23 6.67
C CYS A 131 -4.01 -11.09 5.41
N ASN A 132 -3.75 -12.39 5.52
CA ASN A 132 -4.01 -13.32 4.42
C ASN A 132 -5.45 -13.83 4.50
N SER A 133 -6.12 -13.87 3.36
CA SER A 133 -7.42 -14.50 3.19
C SER A 133 -7.28 -15.88 2.53
N LEU A 134 -8.40 -16.56 2.33
CA LEU A 134 -8.45 -17.70 1.43
C LEU A 134 -8.24 -17.24 -0.02
N PHE A 135 -7.93 -18.19 -0.91
CA PHE A 135 -7.58 -17.86 -2.29
C PHE A 135 -8.77 -17.27 -3.06
N GLU A 136 -9.98 -17.73 -2.78
CA GLU A 136 -11.21 -17.35 -3.46
C GLU A 136 -11.88 -16.07 -2.91
N ASP A 137 -11.72 -15.74 -1.61
CA ASP A 137 -12.54 -14.74 -0.90
C ASP A 137 -11.81 -13.41 -0.60
N ASN A 138 -10.64 -13.21 -1.14
CA ASN A 138 -9.79 -12.08 -0.78
C ASN A 138 -10.44 -10.71 -1.02
N ALA A 139 -11.19 -10.57 -2.11
CA ALA A 139 -11.84 -9.30 -2.43
C ALA A 139 -12.87 -8.94 -1.35
N GLU A 140 -13.73 -9.89 -1.00
CA GLU A 140 -14.77 -9.73 0.03
C GLU A 140 -14.17 -9.54 1.42
N HIS A 141 -13.08 -10.23 1.73
CA HIS A 141 -12.34 -10.04 2.97
C HIS A 141 -11.81 -8.60 3.09
N GLY A 142 -11.20 -8.08 2.01
CA GLY A 142 -10.75 -6.70 1.95
C GLY A 142 -11.87 -5.68 2.06
N LEU A 143 -13.00 -5.93 1.41
CA LEU A 143 -14.21 -5.11 1.56
C LEU A 143 -14.71 -5.12 3.00
N GLY A 144 -14.73 -6.28 3.66
CA GLY A 144 -15.12 -6.41 5.06
C GLY A 144 -14.21 -5.61 5.99
N MET A 145 -12.90 -5.66 5.77
CA MET A 145 -11.92 -4.83 6.52
C MET A 145 -12.21 -3.33 6.34
N TYR A 146 -12.47 -2.88 5.11
CA TYR A 146 -12.82 -1.49 4.83
C TYR A 146 -14.10 -1.06 5.53
N ILE A 147 -15.18 -1.86 5.42
CA ILE A 147 -16.47 -1.55 6.04
C ILE A 147 -16.34 -1.46 7.56
N GLY A 148 -15.61 -2.39 8.18
CA GLY A 148 -15.35 -2.38 9.62
C GLY A 148 -14.62 -1.12 10.06
N GLN A 149 -13.54 -0.75 9.39
CA GLN A 149 -12.78 0.47 9.67
C GLN A 149 -13.63 1.73 9.46
N ASN A 150 -14.40 1.80 8.38
CA ASN A 150 -15.23 2.94 8.08
C ASN A 150 -16.35 3.12 9.13
N LYS A 151 -16.94 2.00 9.60
CA LYS A 151 -17.97 2.06 10.67
C LYS A 151 -17.38 2.62 11.96
N ILE A 152 -16.21 2.14 12.39
CA ILE A 152 -15.53 2.65 13.60
C ILE A 152 -15.27 4.16 13.45
N ARG A 153 -14.79 4.61 12.30
CA ARG A 153 -14.53 6.03 12.04
C ARG A 153 -15.79 6.88 12.06
N GLN A 154 -16.90 6.38 11.54
CA GLN A 154 -18.20 7.07 11.61
C GLN A 154 -18.68 7.22 13.06
N ASP A 155 -18.49 6.20 13.89
CA ASP A 155 -18.83 6.26 15.31
C ASP A 155 -17.95 7.27 16.05
N LEU A 156 -16.63 7.26 15.79
CA LEU A 156 -15.71 8.27 16.32
C LEU A 156 -16.06 9.71 15.87
N ALA A 157 -16.54 9.87 14.62
CA ALA A 157 -16.99 11.17 14.15
C ALA A 157 -18.23 11.66 14.93
N GLU A 158 -19.14 10.77 15.27
CA GLU A 158 -20.30 11.13 16.08
C GLU A 158 -19.90 11.49 17.52
N GLU A 159 -19.02 10.70 18.15
CA GLU A 159 -18.44 11.01 19.46
C GLU A 159 -17.69 12.34 19.43
N THR A 160 -16.95 12.64 18.38
CA THR A 160 -16.23 13.90 18.20
C THR A 160 -17.19 15.09 18.08
N ARG A 161 -18.32 14.96 17.38
CA ARG A 161 -19.36 16.03 17.34
C ARG A 161 -19.95 16.26 18.71
N GLN A 162 -20.18 15.20 19.48
CA GLN A 162 -20.65 15.33 20.88
C GLN A 162 -19.62 16.05 21.74
N LEU A 163 -18.31 15.78 21.59
CA LEU A 163 -17.25 16.51 22.29
C LEU A 163 -17.26 18.00 21.95
N ILE A 164 -17.40 18.35 20.67
CA ILE A 164 -17.47 19.76 20.22
C ILE A 164 -18.68 20.47 20.83
N ALA A 165 -19.81 19.78 21.01
CA ALA A 165 -21.03 20.33 21.58
C ALA A 165 -20.94 20.58 23.08
N VAL A 166 -19.98 20.00 23.81
CA VAL A 166 -19.78 20.27 25.24
C VAL A 166 -19.34 21.73 25.43
N GLU A 167 -20.13 22.53 26.14
CA GLU A 167 -19.92 23.97 26.25
C GLU A 167 -18.54 24.33 26.81
N TRP A 168 -18.08 23.64 27.85
CA TRP A 168 -16.82 23.88 28.56
C TRP A 168 -15.62 23.13 28.03
N ALA A 169 -15.75 22.35 26.94
CA ALA A 169 -14.59 21.76 26.31
C ALA A 169 -13.64 22.83 25.78
N ARG A 170 -12.33 22.61 25.94
CA ARG A 170 -11.29 23.60 25.59
C ARG A 170 -11.38 24.02 24.12
N PRO A 171 -11.24 25.32 23.79
CA PRO A 171 -11.34 25.79 22.41
C PRO A 171 -10.34 25.13 21.45
N GLU A 172 -9.12 24.86 21.93
CA GLU A 172 -8.06 24.21 21.15
C GLU A 172 -8.44 22.76 20.79
N LEU A 173 -9.05 22.04 21.74
CA LEU A 173 -9.56 20.69 21.52
C LEU A 173 -10.70 20.70 20.47
N LYS A 174 -11.65 21.64 20.61
CA LYS A 174 -12.74 21.78 19.62
C LYS A 174 -12.23 22.11 18.23
N ALA A 175 -11.22 22.96 18.12
CA ALA A 175 -10.61 23.31 16.84
C ALA A 175 -9.89 22.11 16.20
N ALA A 176 -9.13 21.34 16.97
CA ALA A 176 -8.47 20.15 16.47
C ALA A 176 -9.48 19.04 16.07
N ALA A 177 -10.54 18.87 16.87
CA ALA A 177 -11.63 17.95 16.59
C ALA A 177 -12.36 18.33 15.28
N GLN A 178 -12.65 19.62 15.07
CA GLN A 178 -13.27 20.07 13.83
C GLN A 178 -12.37 19.88 12.62
N ALA A 179 -11.08 20.22 12.71
CA ALA A 179 -10.11 19.99 11.64
C ALA A 179 -10.00 18.51 11.24
N TRP A 180 -10.10 17.61 12.22
CA TRP A 180 -10.14 16.19 11.95
C TRP A 180 -11.43 15.78 11.19
N LEU A 181 -12.60 16.27 11.60
CA LEU A 181 -13.86 16.02 10.90
C LEU A 181 -13.85 16.55 9.46
N ASP A 182 -13.28 17.73 9.24
CA ASP A 182 -13.24 18.38 7.92
C ASP A 182 -12.32 17.63 6.93
N THR A 183 -11.38 16.83 7.43
CA THR A 183 -10.40 16.10 6.60
C THR A 183 -10.68 14.60 6.50
N MET A 184 -11.80 14.10 7.00
CA MET A 184 -12.05 12.65 7.15
C MET A 184 -11.83 11.82 5.87
N GLU A 185 -12.07 12.40 4.71
CA GLU A 185 -11.92 11.70 3.43
C GLU A 185 -10.55 11.90 2.77
N ASP A 186 -9.75 12.86 3.21
CA ASP A 186 -8.41 13.10 2.69
C ASP A 186 -7.37 12.30 3.48
N GLY A 187 -6.71 11.33 2.82
CA GLY A 187 -5.83 10.39 3.50
C GLY A 187 -4.64 11.03 4.22
N GLU A 188 -3.94 11.97 3.58
CA GLU A 188 -2.75 12.62 4.14
C GLU A 188 -3.11 13.73 5.13
N ALA A 189 -3.99 14.65 4.72
CA ALA A 189 -4.46 15.75 5.58
C ALA A 189 -5.18 15.19 6.82
N ASN A 190 -5.95 14.12 6.69
CA ASN A 190 -6.59 13.46 7.82
C ASN A 190 -5.58 12.82 8.78
N ALA A 191 -4.52 12.20 8.29
CA ALA A 191 -3.48 11.62 9.15
C ALA A 191 -2.76 12.70 9.98
N GLU A 192 -2.52 13.88 9.40
CA GLU A 192 -1.95 15.03 10.11
C GLU A 192 -2.94 15.60 11.15
N ALA A 193 -4.19 15.81 10.76
CA ALA A 193 -5.25 16.27 11.64
C ALA A 193 -5.52 15.28 12.79
N ALA A 194 -5.48 13.98 12.54
CA ALA A 194 -5.61 12.95 13.57
C ALA A 194 -4.49 13.03 14.60
N ARG A 195 -3.24 13.22 14.20
CA ARG A 195 -2.10 13.41 15.13
C ARG A 195 -2.30 14.66 15.99
N ALA A 196 -2.71 15.77 15.39
CA ALA A 196 -3.00 17.01 16.13
C ALA A 196 -4.17 16.84 17.09
N PHE A 197 -5.21 16.11 16.69
CA PHE A 197 -6.37 15.84 17.53
C PHE A 197 -6.02 14.91 18.70
N VAL A 198 -5.24 13.84 18.48
CA VAL A 198 -4.73 12.98 19.56
C VAL A 198 -3.98 13.78 20.60
N LYS A 199 -3.07 14.66 20.17
CA LYS A 199 -2.34 15.54 21.08
C LYS A 199 -3.27 16.45 21.86
N ALA A 200 -4.24 17.07 21.21
CA ALA A 200 -5.22 17.92 21.88
C ALA A 200 -6.09 17.16 22.89
N LEU A 201 -6.43 15.88 22.59
CA LEU A 201 -7.11 14.99 23.54
C LEU A 201 -6.23 14.73 24.77
N GLU A 202 -4.97 14.33 24.58
CA GLU A 202 -4.00 14.09 25.66
C GLU A 202 -3.81 15.34 26.55
N ASP A 203 -3.65 16.51 25.95
CA ASP A 203 -3.47 17.79 26.64
C ASP A 203 -4.74 18.29 27.36
N SER A 204 -5.93 17.73 27.06
CA SER A 204 -7.22 18.23 27.55
C SER A 204 -7.84 17.38 28.65
N ILE A 205 -7.43 16.13 28.80
CA ILE A 205 -7.96 15.22 29.84
C ILE A 205 -7.36 15.60 31.18
N CYS A 206 -8.23 15.98 32.13
CA CYS A 206 -7.81 16.29 33.51
C CYS A 206 -7.60 15.00 34.29
N THR A 207 -6.43 14.80 34.85
CA THR A 207 -6.18 13.72 35.82
C THR A 207 -6.93 13.97 37.14
N VAL A 208 -7.17 12.90 37.91
CA VAL A 208 -7.78 13.04 39.25
C VAL A 208 -6.89 13.85 40.19
N ASP A 209 -5.57 13.80 40.03
CA ASP A 209 -4.63 14.58 40.84
C ASP A 209 -4.67 16.09 40.47
N GLU A 210 -4.80 16.44 39.20
CA GLU A 210 -5.03 17.83 38.78
C GLU A 210 -6.39 18.35 39.26
N LEU A 211 -7.44 17.52 39.23
CA LEU A 211 -8.74 17.88 39.76
C LEU A 211 -8.68 18.12 41.26
N ALA A 212 -7.93 17.31 42.01
CA ALA A 212 -7.72 17.44 43.45
C ALA A 212 -7.00 18.75 43.84
N ALA A 213 -6.17 19.29 42.94
CA ALA A 213 -5.48 20.57 43.16
C ALA A 213 -6.42 21.80 43.10
N VAL A 214 -7.63 21.60 42.61
CA VAL A 214 -8.67 22.68 42.56
C VAL A 214 -9.56 22.54 43.80
N PRO A 215 -9.51 23.49 44.75
CA PRO A 215 -10.16 23.35 46.10
C PRO A 215 -11.63 22.95 46.04
N GLN A 216 -12.39 23.49 45.09
CA GLN A 216 -13.83 23.21 44.95
C GLN A 216 -14.16 21.81 44.45
N PHE A 217 -13.18 21.08 43.91
CA PHE A 217 -13.33 19.74 43.36
C PHE A 217 -12.55 18.68 44.18
N ALA A 218 -11.87 19.09 45.23
CA ALA A 218 -11.02 18.18 46.03
C ALA A 218 -11.76 16.97 46.61
N GLU A 219 -12.99 17.19 47.11
CA GLU A 219 -13.84 16.13 47.67
C GLU A 219 -14.25 15.14 46.57
N HIS A 220 -14.73 15.64 45.43
CA HIS A 220 -15.10 14.82 44.28
C HIS A 220 -13.89 14.03 43.71
N ALA A 221 -12.73 14.68 43.63
CA ALA A 221 -11.48 14.01 43.21
C ALA A 221 -11.10 12.85 44.20
N ALA A 222 -11.31 13.04 45.50
CA ALA A 222 -11.05 12.00 46.48
C ALA A 222 -12.02 10.79 46.30
N GLU A 223 -13.29 11.04 45.97
CA GLU A 223 -14.26 9.98 45.67
C GLU A 223 -13.87 9.22 44.39
N LEU A 224 -13.47 9.91 43.34
CA LEU A 224 -13.00 9.30 42.10
C LEU A 224 -11.75 8.44 42.32
N LYS A 225 -10.80 8.95 43.10
CA LYS A 225 -9.57 8.23 43.46
C LYS A 225 -9.88 6.96 44.30
N ALA A 226 -10.85 7.03 45.21
CA ALA A 226 -11.29 5.86 46.00
C ALA A 226 -11.96 4.79 45.11
N LYS A 227 -12.54 5.17 43.97
CA LYS A 227 -13.11 4.26 42.95
C LYS A 227 -12.06 3.78 41.94
N GLY A 228 -10.79 4.19 42.06
CA GLY A 228 -9.71 3.81 41.14
C GLY A 228 -9.72 4.56 39.79
N ALA A 229 -10.46 5.67 39.68
CA ALA A 229 -10.45 6.47 38.48
C ALA A 229 -9.10 7.19 38.26
N LEU A 230 -8.65 7.25 37.02
CA LEU A 230 -7.42 7.95 36.65
C LEU A 230 -7.70 9.40 36.18
N PHE A 231 -8.91 9.63 35.68
CA PHE A 231 -9.30 10.90 35.04
C PHE A 231 -10.61 11.44 35.63
N CYS A 232 -10.85 12.75 35.41
CA CYS A 232 -12.09 13.42 35.70
C CYS A 232 -13.27 12.78 34.94
N ASP A 233 -14.42 12.66 35.58
CA ASP A 233 -15.67 12.09 35.04
C ASP A 233 -16.60 13.12 34.38
N CYS A 234 -16.11 14.33 34.10
CA CYS A 234 -16.91 15.29 33.36
C CYS A 234 -17.11 14.84 31.90
N ALA A 235 -18.21 15.27 31.29
CA ALA A 235 -18.58 14.83 29.93
C ALA A 235 -17.45 15.02 28.90
N ALA A 236 -16.71 16.13 28.96
CA ALA A 236 -15.60 16.37 28.04
C ALA A 236 -14.44 15.39 28.25
N CYS A 237 -14.02 15.13 29.50
CA CYS A 237 -12.93 14.20 29.80
C CYS A 237 -13.34 12.75 29.50
N THR A 238 -14.57 12.37 29.74
CA THR A 238 -15.09 11.02 29.46
C THR A 238 -15.07 10.74 27.96
N ILE A 239 -15.61 11.63 27.13
CA ILE A 239 -15.60 11.49 25.67
C ILE A 239 -14.16 11.53 25.14
N ALA A 240 -13.32 12.46 25.64
CA ALA A 240 -11.93 12.56 25.21
C ALA A 240 -11.12 11.29 25.54
N ALA A 241 -11.35 10.68 26.71
CA ALA A 241 -10.69 9.43 27.09
C ALA A 241 -11.14 8.27 26.22
N ASP A 242 -12.42 8.20 25.87
CA ASP A 242 -12.95 7.15 24.97
C ASP A 242 -12.37 7.29 23.56
N LEU A 243 -12.36 8.49 22.99
CA LEU A 243 -11.71 8.82 21.71
C LEU A 243 -10.22 8.45 21.71
N LEU A 244 -9.52 8.80 22.80
CA LEU A 244 -8.09 8.48 22.94
C LEU A 244 -7.83 6.98 23.04
N SER A 245 -8.72 6.22 23.64
CA SER A 245 -8.62 4.75 23.70
C SER A 245 -8.70 4.09 22.31
N LYS A 246 -9.26 4.79 21.32
CA LYS A 246 -9.46 4.35 19.93
C LYS A 246 -8.61 5.16 18.94
N LYS A 247 -7.54 5.80 19.42
CA LYS A 247 -6.74 6.77 18.62
C LYS A 247 -6.15 6.18 17.33
N GLU A 248 -5.87 4.88 17.29
CA GLU A 248 -5.36 4.21 16.11
C GLU A 248 -6.35 4.21 14.92
N TYR A 249 -7.64 4.40 15.18
CA TYR A 249 -8.68 4.45 14.14
C TYR A 249 -8.96 5.88 13.64
N LEU A 250 -8.41 6.92 14.27
CA LEU A 250 -8.65 8.30 13.84
C LEU A 250 -8.07 8.60 12.45
N ALA A 251 -6.87 8.12 12.15
CA ALA A 251 -6.29 8.29 10.82
C ALA A 251 -7.01 7.44 9.77
N LYS A 252 -7.34 8.05 8.61
CA LYS A 252 -7.89 7.32 7.46
C LYS A 252 -6.90 6.26 7.00
N LYS A 253 -7.35 5.02 6.95
CA LYS A 253 -6.52 3.90 6.49
C LYS A 253 -6.49 3.86 4.96
N SER A 254 -5.34 3.50 4.40
CA SER A 254 -5.18 3.18 3.00
C SER A 254 -5.47 1.69 2.82
N MET A 255 -6.59 1.35 2.21
CA MET A 255 -7.05 -0.03 2.09
C MET A 255 -6.63 -0.64 0.76
N TRP A 256 -5.84 -1.71 0.80
CA TRP A 256 -5.32 -2.41 -0.37
C TRP A 256 -5.69 -3.90 -0.35
N ILE A 257 -6.09 -4.40 -1.51
CA ILE A 257 -6.38 -5.80 -1.76
C ILE A 257 -5.34 -6.29 -2.77
N PHE A 258 -4.45 -7.19 -2.34
CA PHE A 258 -3.36 -7.72 -3.15
C PHE A 258 -3.63 -9.17 -3.55
N GLY A 259 -3.29 -9.52 -4.78
CA GLY A 259 -3.31 -10.90 -5.24
C GLY A 259 -2.82 -11.08 -6.66
N GLY A 260 -2.55 -12.33 -7.04
CA GLY A 260 -2.11 -12.70 -8.38
C GLY A 260 -3.28 -12.86 -9.36
N ASP A 261 -2.93 -13.11 -10.61
CA ASP A 261 -3.91 -13.32 -11.69
C ASP A 261 -4.80 -14.54 -11.49
N GLY A 262 -4.30 -15.64 -10.95
CA GLY A 262 -5.12 -16.81 -10.65
C GLY A 262 -6.28 -16.50 -9.70
N TRP A 263 -6.07 -15.62 -8.72
CA TRP A 263 -7.15 -15.08 -7.91
C TRP A 263 -8.07 -14.15 -8.72
N ALA A 264 -7.52 -13.09 -9.29
CA ALA A 264 -8.33 -12.00 -9.84
C ALA A 264 -9.06 -12.37 -11.14
N TYR A 265 -8.47 -13.21 -11.99
CA TYR A 265 -9.05 -13.57 -13.28
C TYR A 265 -9.90 -14.83 -13.23
N ASP A 266 -9.65 -15.71 -12.27
CA ASP A 266 -10.25 -17.05 -12.18
C ASP A 266 -11.08 -17.23 -10.91
N ILE A 267 -10.47 -17.78 -9.84
CA ILE A 267 -11.21 -18.30 -8.70
C ILE A 267 -11.90 -17.21 -7.86
N GLY A 268 -11.27 -16.06 -7.66
CA GLY A 268 -11.80 -14.93 -6.89
C GLY A 268 -12.52 -13.88 -7.72
N TYR A 269 -12.71 -14.11 -9.03
CA TYR A 269 -13.30 -13.09 -9.91
C TYR A 269 -14.72 -12.69 -9.52
N GLY A 270 -15.54 -13.62 -9.06
CA GLY A 270 -16.92 -13.31 -8.65
C GLY A 270 -16.98 -12.33 -7.48
N GLY A 271 -16.14 -12.55 -6.46
CA GLY A 271 -15.99 -11.63 -5.34
C GLY A 271 -15.37 -10.30 -5.74
N LEU A 272 -14.35 -10.33 -6.60
CA LEU A 272 -13.74 -9.11 -7.15
C LEU A 272 -14.77 -8.25 -7.88
N ASP A 273 -15.61 -8.84 -8.72
CA ASP A 273 -16.68 -8.16 -9.44
C ASP A 273 -17.69 -7.52 -8.47
N HIS A 274 -18.10 -8.26 -7.43
CA HIS A 274 -18.97 -7.74 -6.37
C HIS A 274 -18.36 -6.54 -5.63
N VAL A 275 -17.08 -6.62 -5.27
CA VAL A 275 -16.38 -5.52 -4.59
C VAL A 275 -16.28 -4.28 -5.48
N ILE A 276 -15.94 -4.43 -6.75
CA ILE A 276 -15.95 -3.34 -7.73
C ILE A 276 -17.34 -2.72 -7.84
N ALA A 277 -18.40 -3.56 -7.88
CA ALA A 277 -19.78 -3.10 -7.95
C ALA A 277 -20.25 -2.34 -6.70
N SER A 278 -19.63 -2.56 -5.55
CA SER A 278 -20.03 -1.95 -4.27
C SER A 278 -19.78 -0.45 -4.17
N LYS A 279 -18.98 0.14 -5.05
CA LYS A 279 -18.55 1.55 -5.04
C LYS A 279 -17.77 1.98 -3.79
N GLN A 280 -17.29 1.04 -2.98
CA GLN A 280 -16.54 1.37 -1.78
C GLN A 280 -15.11 1.83 -2.13
N ASP A 281 -14.53 2.66 -1.28
CA ASP A 281 -13.19 3.25 -1.44
C ASP A 281 -12.11 2.22 -1.06
N VAL A 282 -11.83 1.31 -1.99
CA VAL A 282 -10.82 0.25 -1.84
C VAL A 282 -9.90 0.21 -3.06
N ASN A 283 -8.62 -0.01 -2.82
CA ASN A 283 -7.62 -0.15 -3.86
C ASN A 283 -7.30 -1.64 -4.09
N ILE A 284 -7.38 -2.08 -5.33
CA ILE A 284 -7.10 -3.46 -5.73
C ILE A 284 -5.86 -3.45 -6.61
N PHE A 285 -4.85 -4.23 -6.22
CA PHE A 285 -3.64 -4.42 -7.02
C PHE A 285 -3.48 -5.88 -7.42
N VAL A 286 -3.54 -6.13 -8.73
CA VAL A 286 -3.35 -7.45 -9.32
C VAL A 286 -1.93 -7.57 -9.84
N PHE A 287 -1.16 -8.52 -9.29
CA PHE A 287 0.13 -8.93 -9.84
C PHE A 287 -0.12 -9.90 -10.99
N ASP A 288 -0.08 -9.39 -12.22
CA ASP A 288 -0.37 -10.19 -13.42
C ASP A 288 0.90 -10.91 -13.88
N THR A 289 1.05 -12.15 -13.42
CA THR A 289 2.12 -13.05 -13.82
C THR A 289 1.72 -13.96 -14.98
N GLU A 290 0.49 -13.83 -15.50
CA GLU A 290 -0.06 -14.58 -16.63
C GLU A 290 -0.17 -16.09 -16.43
N VAL A 291 0.14 -16.59 -15.24
CA VAL A 291 0.06 -18.00 -14.84
C VAL A 291 -0.21 -18.11 -13.34
N TYR A 292 -0.71 -19.28 -12.89
CA TYR A 292 -0.68 -19.63 -11.47
C TYR A 292 0.77 -19.87 -11.03
N SER A 293 1.48 -18.81 -10.67
CA SER A 293 2.93 -18.85 -10.45
C SER A 293 3.32 -19.68 -9.23
N ASN A 294 2.63 -19.50 -8.10
CA ASN A 294 2.95 -20.19 -6.84
C ASN A 294 2.82 -21.71 -6.92
N THR A 295 1.86 -22.21 -7.68
CA THR A 295 1.58 -23.65 -7.80
C THR A 295 2.35 -24.32 -8.92
N GLY A 296 3.15 -23.61 -9.72
CA GLY A 296 4.07 -24.16 -10.70
C GLY A 296 3.74 -23.84 -12.16
N GLY A 297 3.10 -22.69 -12.44
CA GLY A 297 2.97 -22.18 -13.80
C GLY A 297 1.80 -22.73 -14.60
N GLN A 298 0.67 -23.02 -13.96
CA GLN A 298 -0.55 -23.45 -14.67
C GLN A 298 -1.18 -22.27 -15.44
N ALA A 299 -1.78 -22.57 -16.59
CA ALA A 299 -2.51 -21.59 -17.36
C ALA A 299 -3.68 -21.01 -16.57
N SER A 300 -3.81 -19.68 -16.58
CA SER A 300 -4.94 -18.93 -16.03
C SER A 300 -5.75 -18.26 -17.15
N LYS A 301 -6.84 -17.55 -16.80
CA LYS A 301 -7.53 -16.68 -17.76
C LYS A 301 -6.69 -15.44 -18.11
N ALA A 302 -5.63 -15.16 -17.37
CA ALA A 302 -4.64 -14.12 -17.71
C ALA A 302 -3.59 -14.60 -18.72
N SER A 303 -3.42 -15.91 -18.94
CA SER A 303 -2.50 -16.43 -19.97
C SER A 303 -2.96 -16.03 -21.36
N ASN A 304 -2.01 -15.61 -22.22
CA ASN A 304 -2.31 -15.21 -23.57
C ASN A 304 -2.57 -16.39 -24.50
N ILE A 305 -3.24 -16.13 -25.63
CA ILE A 305 -3.43 -17.13 -26.68
C ILE A 305 -2.04 -17.60 -27.20
N GLY A 306 -1.87 -18.89 -27.35
CA GLY A 306 -0.63 -19.51 -27.78
C GLY A 306 0.42 -19.69 -26.68
N GLN A 307 0.23 -19.10 -25.48
CA GLN A 307 1.18 -19.27 -24.37
C GLN A 307 1.22 -20.72 -23.90
N VAL A 308 2.43 -21.29 -23.85
CA VAL A 308 2.69 -22.63 -23.28
C VAL A 308 2.79 -22.50 -21.76
N ALA A 309 2.01 -23.31 -21.06
CA ALA A 309 1.97 -23.37 -19.60
C ALA A 309 1.53 -24.76 -19.15
N GLN A 310 1.60 -25.05 -17.85
CA GLN A 310 1.00 -26.29 -17.33
C GLN A 310 -0.51 -26.31 -17.66
N PHE A 311 -1.01 -27.45 -18.07
CA PHE A 311 -2.36 -27.67 -18.63
C PHE A 311 -2.64 -26.98 -19.98
N ALA A 312 -1.64 -26.36 -20.58
CA ALA A 312 -1.69 -25.80 -21.93
C ALA A 312 -0.38 -26.06 -22.69
N ALA A 313 0.04 -27.34 -22.74
CA ALA A 313 1.31 -27.74 -23.34
C ALA A 313 1.38 -27.50 -24.87
N ALA A 314 0.24 -27.48 -25.56
CA ALA A 314 0.15 -27.14 -26.99
C ALA A 314 -0.09 -25.64 -27.24
N GLY A 315 -0.03 -24.82 -26.20
CA GLY A 315 -0.42 -23.41 -26.20
C GLY A 315 -1.88 -23.20 -25.83
N LYS A 316 -2.17 -22.11 -25.14
CA LYS A 316 -3.53 -21.76 -24.74
C LYS A 316 -4.37 -21.41 -25.96
N GLU A 317 -5.54 -21.99 -26.10
CA GLU A 317 -6.41 -21.84 -27.28
C GLU A 317 -7.25 -20.54 -27.27
N VAL A 318 -7.49 -19.95 -26.09
CA VAL A 318 -8.38 -18.80 -25.92
C VAL A 318 -7.62 -17.56 -25.51
N LYS A 319 -8.15 -16.39 -25.87
CA LYS A 319 -7.59 -15.09 -25.53
C LYS A 319 -7.52 -14.87 -24.00
N LYS A 320 -6.57 -14.05 -23.58
CA LYS A 320 -6.53 -13.47 -22.25
C LYS A 320 -7.84 -12.72 -21.95
N LYS A 321 -8.41 -12.97 -20.78
CA LYS A 321 -9.53 -12.18 -20.26
C LYS A 321 -9.06 -10.74 -20.00
N SER A 322 -9.78 -9.77 -20.48
CA SER A 322 -9.49 -8.37 -20.22
C SER A 322 -10.18 -7.90 -18.93
N LEU A 323 -9.51 -8.05 -17.80
CA LEU A 323 -10.03 -7.62 -16.50
C LEU A 323 -10.21 -6.09 -16.45
N ALA A 324 -9.29 -5.35 -17.07
CA ALA A 324 -9.36 -3.90 -17.14
C ALA A 324 -10.58 -3.39 -17.92
N GLU A 325 -10.86 -3.99 -19.09
CA GLU A 325 -12.03 -3.61 -19.89
C GLU A 325 -13.34 -3.90 -19.15
N ILE A 326 -13.42 -5.02 -18.46
CA ILE A 326 -14.60 -5.37 -17.64
C ILE A 326 -14.79 -4.32 -16.53
N ALA A 327 -13.73 -3.96 -15.80
CA ALA A 327 -13.83 -2.97 -14.75
C ALA A 327 -14.19 -1.56 -15.28
N MET A 328 -13.63 -1.15 -16.42
CA MET A 328 -13.97 0.13 -17.05
C MET A 328 -15.44 0.25 -17.45
N GLN A 329 -16.13 -0.86 -17.74
CA GLN A 329 -17.55 -0.85 -18.10
C GLN A 329 -18.47 -0.37 -16.97
N TYR A 330 -18.04 -0.46 -15.71
CA TYR A 330 -18.77 0.13 -14.59
C TYR A 330 -18.83 1.67 -14.65
N GLY A 331 -17.88 2.31 -15.36
CA GLY A 331 -17.85 3.76 -15.59
C GLY A 331 -17.45 4.61 -14.37
N TYR A 332 -17.39 4.01 -13.17
CA TYR A 332 -17.01 4.65 -11.91
C TYR A 332 -15.83 3.96 -11.21
N VAL A 333 -15.17 3.02 -11.83
CA VAL A 333 -13.98 2.35 -11.31
C VAL A 333 -12.75 3.03 -11.88
N TYR A 334 -11.81 3.43 -11.02
CA TYR A 334 -10.49 3.84 -11.50
C TYR A 334 -9.73 2.59 -11.98
N VAL A 335 -9.20 2.62 -13.18
CA VAL A 335 -8.49 1.47 -13.75
C VAL A 335 -7.14 1.91 -14.30
N ALA A 336 -6.08 1.18 -13.95
CA ALA A 336 -4.75 1.40 -14.53
C ALA A 336 -4.08 0.08 -14.88
N GLN A 337 -3.34 0.09 -16.00
CA GLN A 337 -2.45 -0.97 -16.40
C GLN A 337 -1.02 -0.43 -16.40
N VAL A 338 -0.14 -1.07 -15.62
CA VAL A 338 1.19 -0.55 -15.31
C VAL A 338 2.28 -1.60 -15.54
N ALA A 339 3.51 -1.13 -15.78
CA ALA A 339 4.72 -1.94 -15.80
C ALA A 339 5.88 -1.09 -15.27
N MET A 340 6.30 -1.33 -14.04
CA MET A 340 7.27 -0.48 -13.33
C MET A 340 8.59 -0.35 -14.08
N GLY A 341 9.13 -1.45 -14.62
CA GLY A 341 10.38 -1.46 -15.38
C GLY A 341 10.30 -0.69 -16.70
N ALA A 342 9.09 -0.49 -17.25
CA ALA A 342 8.89 0.28 -18.46
C ALA A 342 8.72 1.78 -18.18
N ASN A 343 7.90 2.11 -17.16
CA ASN A 343 7.62 3.51 -16.81
C ASN A 343 7.30 3.64 -15.31
N PRO A 344 8.31 3.81 -14.46
CA PRO A 344 8.12 3.96 -13.03
C PRO A 344 7.32 5.24 -12.67
N ALA A 345 7.43 6.31 -13.45
CA ALA A 345 6.66 7.52 -13.21
C ALA A 345 5.16 7.32 -13.44
N GLN A 346 4.78 6.57 -14.47
CA GLN A 346 3.39 6.20 -14.73
C GLN A 346 2.85 5.28 -13.63
N THR A 347 3.65 4.34 -13.16
CA THR A 347 3.27 3.44 -12.06
C THR A 347 3.00 4.22 -10.77
N ILE A 348 3.90 5.14 -10.38
CA ILE A 348 3.70 6.00 -9.21
C ILE A 348 2.42 6.84 -9.38
N LYS A 349 2.25 7.45 -10.55
CA LYS A 349 1.06 8.25 -10.84
C LYS A 349 -0.23 7.45 -10.75
N ALA A 350 -0.24 6.23 -11.29
CA ALA A 350 -1.41 5.35 -11.21
C ALA A 350 -1.76 4.98 -9.76
N ILE A 351 -0.75 4.67 -8.95
CA ILE A 351 -0.91 4.32 -7.54
C ILE A 351 -1.42 5.53 -6.72
N THR A 352 -0.86 6.72 -6.95
CA THR A 352 -1.28 7.93 -6.23
C THR A 352 -2.66 8.42 -6.66
N GLU A 353 -3.01 8.30 -7.95
CA GLU A 353 -4.36 8.60 -8.43
C GLU A 353 -5.41 7.62 -7.89
N ALA A 354 -5.07 6.33 -7.78
CA ALA A 354 -5.94 5.32 -7.19
C ALA A 354 -6.25 5.61 -5.73
N GLU A 355 -5.23 5.93 -4.93
CA GLU A 355 -5.40 6.28 -3.51
C GLU A 355 -6.19 7.59 -3.30
N ALA A 356 -6.06 8.54 -4.23
CA ALA A 356 -6.80 9.80 -4.17
C ALA A 356 -8.23 9.69 -4.72
N TYR A 357 -8.57 8.59 -5.37
CA TYR A 357 -9.90 8.38 -5.93
C TYR A 357 -10.86 7.82 -4.88
N HIS A 358 -11.99 8.50 -4.64
CA HIS A 358 -13.02 8.06 -3.69
C HIS A 358 -13.97 7.06 -4.35
N GLY A 359 -13.56 5.82 -4.41
CA GLY A 359 -14.28 4.70 -5.01
C GLY A 359 -13.35 3.52 -5.30
N PRO A 360 -13.86 2.45 -5.91
CA PRO A 360 -13.03 1.29 -6.18
C PRO A 360 -11.99 1.58 -7.25
N SER A 361 -10.75 1.18 -6.99
CA SER A 361 -9.63 1.30 -7.91
C SER A 361 -9.06 -0.07 -8.24
N LEU A 362 -8.76 -0.32 -9.51
CA LEU A 362 -8.12 -1.55 -9.99
C LEU A 362 -6.83 -1.21 -10.73
N ILE A 363 -5.71 -1.65 -10.20
CA ILE A 363 -4.40 -1.55 -10.86
C ILE A 363 -3.94 -2.96 -11.24
N ILE A 364 -3.53 -3.14 -12.49
CA ILE A 364 -2.99 -4.39 -13.01
C ILE A 364 -1.53 -4.17 -13.36
N GLY A 365 -0.64 -4.78 -12.60
CA GLY A 365 0.82 -4.68 -12.77
C GLY A 365 1.39 -5.89 -13.47
N TYR A 366 1.99 -5.69 -14.66
CA TYR A 366 2.72 -6.75 -15.35
C TYR A 366 3.89 -7.23 -14.48
N SER A 367 3.90 -8.51 -14.17
CA SER A 367 4.84 -9.11 -13.21
C SER A 367 5.55 -10.31 -13.84
N PRO A 368 6.60 -10.12 -14.65
CA PRO A 368 7.37 -11.23 -15.19
C PRO A 368 7.83 -12.18 -14.09
N CYS A 369 7.67 -13.47 -14.32
CA CYS A 369 7.91 -14.53 -13.37
C CYS A 369 8.99 -15.50 -13.93
N GLU A 370 9.69 -16.21 -13.05
CA GLU A 370 10.64 -17.27 -13.49
C GLU A 370 9.96 -18.37 -14.32
N MET A 371 8.64 -18.55 -14.13
CA MET A 371 7.84 -19.46 -14.94
C MET A 371 7.73 -19.04 -16.42
N HIS A 372 8.09 -17.80 -16.76
CA HIS A 372 8.18 -17.33 -18.14
C HIS A 372 9.51 -17.69 -18.82
N SER A 373 10.43 -18.35 -18.13
CA SER A 373 11.76 -18.70 -18.66
C SER A 373 12.51 -17.49 -19.24
N ILE A 374 12.52 -16.37 -18.51
CA ILE A 374 13.12 -15.11 -18.94
C ILE A 374 14.59 -15.32 -19.33
N LYS A 375 14.94 -14.94 -20.58
CA LYS A 375 16.29 -15.07 -21.11
C LYS A 375 17.29 -14.27 -20.26
N GLY A 376 18.28 -14.97 -19.71
CA GLY A 376 19.28 -14.41 -18.82
C GLY A 376 18.80 -14.27 -17.36
N GLY A 377 17.65 -14.87 -17.01
CA GLY A 377 17.15 -14.99 -15.65
C GLY A 377 16.44 -13.75 -15.12
N MET A 378 15.93 -13.89 -13.89
CA MET A 378 15.08 -12.88 -13.22
C MET A 378 15.78 -11.54 -12.93
N MET A 379 17.11 -11.47 -13.00
CA MET A 379 17.82 -10.19 -12.97
C MET A 379 17.37 -9.22 -14.08
N ASN A 380 16.77 -9.73 -15.15
CA ASN A 380 16.26 -8.94 -16.26
C ASN A 380 14.75 -8.64 -16.15
N CYS A 381 14.06 -9.00 -15.07
CA CYS A 381 12.60 -8.85 -14.95
C CYS A 381 12.10 -7.43 -15.26
N GLN A 382 12.81 -6.39 -14.79
CA GLN A 382 12.45 -4.99 -15.08
C GLN A 382 12.70 -4.60 -16.55
N LYS A 383 13.74 -5.15 -17.17
CA LYS A 383 14.00 -4.96 -18.61
C LYS A 383 12.93 -5.67 -19.44
N GLU A 384 12.47 -6.83 -18.98
CA GLU A 384 11.42 -7.59 -19.64
C GLU A 384 10.09 -6.85 -19.63
N MET A 385 9.74 -6.18 -18.52
CA MET A 385 8.60 -5.25 -18.48
C MET A 385 8.72 -4.16 -19.55
N LYS A 386 9.92 -3.58 -19.71
CA LYS A 386 10.15 -2.56 -20.72
C LYS A 386 10.01 -3.13 -22.13
N ARG A 387 10.57 -4.28 -22.42
CA ARG A 387 10.46 -4.95 -23.73
C ARG A 387 9.01 -5.26 -24.08
N ALA A 388 8.24 -5.78 -23.12
CA ALA A 388 6.81 -6.04 -23.30
C ALA A 388 6.03 -4.78 -23.71
N VAL A 389 6.35 -3.63 -23.11
CA VAL A 389 5.70 -2.35 -23.46
C VAL A 389 6.22 -1.83 -24.80
N ASP A 390 7.52 -1.87 -25.06
CA ASP A 390 8.13 -1.35 -26.29
C ASP A 390 7.63 -2.09 -27.55
N CYS A 391 7.33 -3.38 -27.45
CA CYS A 391 6.79 -4.17 -28.58
C CYS A 391 5.24 -4.18 -28.65
N GLY A 392 4.56 -3.55 -27.70
CA GLY A 392 3.10 -3.51 -27.65
C GLY A 392 2.43 -4.77 -27.10
N TYR A 393 3.20 -5.69 -26.48
CA TYR A 393 2.65 -6.83 -25.77
C TYR A 393 1.84 -6.41 -24.54
N TRP A 394 2.34 -5.40 -23.80
CA TRP A 394 1.70 -4.81 -22.65
C TRP A 394 1.51 -3.31 -22.86
N ASN A 395 0.27 -2.81 -22.72
CA ASN A 395 -0.04 -1.40 -22.89
C ASN A 395 -0.18 -0.72 -21.53
N LEU A 396 0.41 0.47 -21.39
CA LEU A 396 0.23 1.30 -20.21
C LEU A 396 -0.90 2.28 -20.46
N PHE A 397 -1.88 2.30 -19.57
CA PHE A 397 -2.99 3.25 -19.64
C PHE A 397 -3.62 3.50 -18.27
N ARG A 398 -4.39 4.56 -18.18
CA ARG A 398 -5.23 4.88 -17.02
C ARG A 398 -6.62 5.30 -17.48
N PHE A 399 -7.61 4.88 -16.72
CA PHE A 399 -8.99 5.34 -16.82
C PHE A 399 -9.40 5.95 -15.49
N ASN A 400 -9.58 7.29 -15.47
CA ASN A 400 -9.97 8.04 -14.28
C ASN A 400 -11.41 8.54 -14.41
N PRO A 401 -12.39 7.94 -13.69
CA PRO A 401 -13.79 8.35 -13.78
C PRO A 401 -14.05 9.79 -13.29
N ALA A 402 -13.19 10.32 -12.40
CA ALA A 402 -13.30 11.69 -11.89
C ALA A 402 -12.90 12.75 -12.92
N ALA A 403 -12.19 12.37 -13.98
CA ALA A 403 -11.82 13.29 -15.05
C ALA A 403 -13.03 13.65 -15.92
N PRO A 404 -13.01 14.82 -16.60
CA PRO A 404 -14.06 15.22 -17.53
C PRO A 404 -14.32 14.16 -18.61
N VAL A 405 -15.57 14.05 -19.05
CA VAL A 405 -15.94 13.16 -20.17
C VAL A 405 -15.07 13.49 -21.40
N GLY A 406 -14.49 12.47 -22.01
CA GLY A 406 -13.54 12.61 -23.11
C GLY A 406 -12.07 12.70 -22.70
N GLN A 407 -11.80 12.88 -21.39
CA GLN A 407 -10.44 12.88 -20.82
C GLN A 407 -10.19 11.75 -19.81
N ARG A 408 -11.19 10.86 -19.64
CA ARG A 408 -11.12 9.78 -18.64
C ARG A 408 -10.08 8.72 -18.99
N PHE A 409 -9.88 8.45 -20.27
CA PHE A 409 -8.91 7.47 -20.73
C PHE A 409 -7.63 8.14 -21.20
N SER A 410 -6.49 7.66 -20.70
CA SER A 410 -5.14 8.10 -21.09
C SER A 410 -4.32 6.89 -21.52
N MET A 411 -3.91 6.83 -22.78
CA MET A 411 -2.90 5.89 -23.23
C MET A 411 -1.53 6.43 -22.86
N ASP A 412 -0.83 5.76 -21.95
CA ASP A 412 0.46 6.22 -21.41
C ASP A 412 1.66 5.58 -22.13
N SER A 413 1.46 4.42 -22.79
CA SER A 413 2.48 3.82 -23.66
C SER A 413 2.50 4.49 -25.02
N LYS A 414 3.70 4.54 -25.61
CA LYS A 414 3.89 4.99 -26.99
C LYS A 414 3.46 3.90 -27.96
N ALA A 415 3.35 4.24 -29.24
CA ALA A 415 3.21 3.26 -30.30
C ALA A 415 4.38 2.26 -30.26
N PRO A 416 4.14 0.96 -30.50
CA PRO A 416 5.20 -0.05 -30.49
C PRO A 416 6.38 0.33 -31.37
N ALA A 417 7.59 0.21 -30.83
CA ALA A 417 8.84 0.54 -31.52
C ALA A 417 9.57 -0.71 -32.06
N GLY A 418 9.18 -1.90 -31.64
CA GLY A 418 9.78 -3.19 -32.02
C GLY A 418 8.75 -4.23 -32.46
N GLY A 419 9.23 -5.31 -33.04
CA GLY A 419 8.38 -6.44 -33.41
C GLY A 419 7.96 -7.27 -32.20
N TYR A 420 6.72 -7.73 -32.19
CA TYR A 420 6.19 -8.63 -31.15
C TYR A 420 7.04 -9.90 -30.97
N GLN A 421 7.65 -10.35 -32.08
CA GLN A 421 8.54 -11.50 -32.11
C GLN A 421 9.87 -11.30 -31.36
N GLU A 422 10.26 -10.06 -31.10
CA GLU A 422 11.48 -9.77 -30.32
C GLU A 422 11.29 -9.99 -28.81
N PHE A 423 10.04 -9.99 -28.35
CA PHE A 423 9.68 -10.24 -26.97
C PHE A 423 9.46 -11.73 -26.68
N LEU A 424 8.86 -12.45 -27.63
CA LEU A 424 8.64 -13.89 -27.57
C LEU A 424 9.93 -14.64 -27.99
#